data_0603284afb67860858bda08ccaeb5ef7
#
_entry.id   0603284afb67860858bda08ccaeb5ef7
#
_cell.length_a   1.000
_cell.length_b   1.000
_cell.length_c   1.000
_cell.angle_alpha   90.00
_cell.angle_beta   90.00
_cell.angle_gamma   90.00
#
_symmetry.space_group_name_H-M   'P 1'
#
loop_
_entity.id
_entity.type
_entity.pdbx_description
1 polymer ?
#
loop_
_entity_poly.entity_id
_entity_poly.type
_entity_poly.pdbx_seq_one_letter_code
_entity_poly.pdbx_strand_id
1 'polypeptide(L)'
;MPKRTDIKSIIIISAGPIIIGWIITGIGMICLAFVYQFLANRKPELDNGVYAYARAGFGDYMGFNSAWGYWLSALIGNVGYLVLLMSTIGKFLPIFEGGNTLPAIIVASVLLWLNHLLIIKGIQTATLINTITTIAKIVPIFAFIAIAAFGFHYDLF
;
A
#
# COMPACT_ATOMS: atom_id res chain seq x y z
N MET A 1 -24.77 -34.55 -10.16
CA MET A 1 -25.13 -33.11 -10.07
C MET A 1 -24.18 -32.48 -9.07
N PRO A 2 -23.35 -31.51 -9.42
CA PRO A 2 -22.52 -30.81 -8.45
C PRO A 2 -23.42 -30.03 -7.48
N LYS A 3 -23.24 -30.23 -6.16
CA LYS A 3 -23.92 -29.47 -5.14
C LYS A 3 -23.70 -27.96 -5.43
N ARG A 4 -24.79 -27.24 -5.57
CA ARG A 4 -24.81 -25.77 -5.67
C ARG A 4 -24.19 -25.29 -4.37
N THR A 5 -22.88 -25.00 -4.39
CA THR A 5 -22.18 -24.44 -3.25
C THR A 5 -22.84 -23.10 -2.97
N ASP A 6 -23.49 -22.99 -1.83
CA ASP A 6 -24.25 -21.79 -1.48
C ASP A 6 -23.29 -20.61 -1.50
N ILE A 7 -23.59 -19.57 -2.28
CA ILE A 7 -22.77 -18.35 -2.38
C ILE A 7 -22.47 -17.80 -0.99
N LYS A 8 -23.43 -17.93 -0.06
CA LYS A 8 -23.28 -17.55 1.37
C LYS A 8 -22.13 -18.33 2.04
N SER A 9 -22.06 -19.65 1.86
CA SER A 9 -21.00 -20.45 2.48
C SER A 9 -19.62 -20.13 1.90
N ILE A 10 -19.53 -19.81 0.60
CA ILE A 10 -18.28 -19.36 -0.02
C ILE A 10 -17.83 -18.01 0.58
N ILE A 11 -18.73 -17.06 0.73
CA ILE A 11 -18.43 -15.74 1.31
C ILE A 11 -17.95 -15.89 2.75
N ILE A 12 -18.64 -16.68 3.57
CA ILE A 12 -18.26 -16.88 5.00
C ILE A 12 -16.88 -17.58 5.10
N ILE A 13 -16.64 -18.62 4.30
CA ILE A 13 -15.38 -19.36 4.28
C ILE A 13 -14.22 -18.46 3.82
N SER A 14 -14.47 -17.53 2.91
CA SER A 14 -13.46 -16.60 2.40
C SER A 14 -13.21 -15.41 3.32
N ALA A 15 -14.26 -14.86 3.93
CA ALA A 15 -14.16 -13.65 4.75
C ALA A 15 -13.44 -13.90 6.08
N GLY A 16 -13.65 -15.05 6.73
CA GLY A 16 -13.03 -15.37 8.01
C GLY A 16 -11.51 -15.30 8.01
N PRO A 17 -10.80 -16.03 7.14
CA PRO A 17 -9.34 -15.97 7.02
C PRO A 17 -8.82 -14.58 6.67
N ILE A 18 -9.55 -13.81 5.85
CA ILE A 18 -9.18 -12.43 5.49
C ILE A 18 -9.20 -11.54 6.71
N ILE A 19 -10.27 -11.58 7.51
CA ILE A 19 -10.40 -10.78 8.74
C ILE A 19 -9.29 -11.12 9.73
N ILE A 20 -9.03 -12.42 9.95
CA ILE A 20 -7.94 -12.86 10.82
C ILE A 20 -6.60 -12.34 10.32
N GLY A 21 -6.34 -12.44 9.02
CA GLY A 21 -5.13 -11.90 8.39
C GLY A 21 -4.98 -10.39 8.62
N TRP A 22 -6.06 -9.63 8.48
CA TRP A 22 -6.06 -8.19 8.75
C TRP A 22 -5.80 -7.85 10.22
N ILE A 23 -6.35 -8.61 11.17
CA ILE A 23 -6.12 -8.41 12.60
C ILE A 23 -4.65 -8.67 12.94
N ILE A 24 -4.10 -9.80 12.49
CA ILE A 24 -2.69 -10.16 12.74
C ILE A 24 -1.76 -9.10 12.13
N THR A 25 -2.00 -8.73 10.88
CA THR A 25 -1.21 -7.70 10.19
C THR A 25 -1.33 -6.35 10.89
N GLY A 26 -2.54 -5.96 11.30
CA GLY A 26 -2.79 -4.70 12.02
C GLY A 26 -2.02 -4.64 13.34
N ILE A 27 -2.05 -5.69 14.14
CA ILE A 27 -1.27 -5.78 15.39
C ILE A 27 0.24 -5.69 15.08
N GLY A 28 0.72 -6.42 14.08
CA GLY A 28 2.12 -6.37 13.66
C GLY A 28 2.57 -4.96 13.23
N MET A 29 1.74 -4.26 12.47
CA MET A 29 2.03 -2.88 12.03
C MET A 29 2.02 -1.89 13.20
N ILE A 30 1.14 -2.05 14.16
CA ILE A 30 1.12 -1.22 15.38
C ILE A 30 2.38 -1.46 16.20
N CYS A 31 2.79 -2.71 16.42
CA CYS A 31 4.03 -3.05 17.10
C CYS A 31 5.25 -2.43 16.38
N LEU A 32 5.29 -2.53 15.06
CA LEU A 32 6.35 -1.92 14.27
C LEU A 32 6.39 -0.39 14.42
N ALA A 33 5.24 0.27 14.40
CA ALA A 33 5.14 1.71 14.63
C ALA A 33 5.70 2.12 16.00
N PHE A 34 5.39 1.38 17.06
CA PHE A 34 5.95 1.62 18.40
C PHE A 34 7.47 1.42 18.44
N VAL A 35 7.99 0.40 17.76
CA VAL A 35 9.45 0.19 17.67
C VAL A 35 10.12 1.38 17.00
N TYR A 36 9.61 1.87 15.88
CA TYR A 36 10.17 3.05 15.22
C TYR A 36 10.05 4.32 16.07
N GLN A 37 8.92 4.52 16.74
CA GLN A 37 8.73 5.64 17.65
C GLN A 37 9.75 5.60 18.81
N PHE A 38 9.95 4.41 19.38
CA PHE A 38 10.93 4.23 20.46
C PHE A 38 12.35 4.49 19.98
N LEU A 39 12.72 3.99 18.81
CA LEU A 39 14.05 4.21 18.22
C LEU A 39 14.27 5.68 17.88
N ALA A 40 13.30 6.36 17.27
CA ALA A 40 13.38 7.79 16.95
C ALA A 40 13.57 8.65 18.19
N ASN A 41 12.91 8.31 19.30
CA ASN A 41 13.04 9.05 20.56
C ASN A 41 14.38 8.77 21.28
N ARG A 42 14.89 7.54 21.17
CA ARG A 42 16.14 7.13 21.87
C ARG A 42 17.41 7.42 21.08
N LYS A 43 17.31 7.47 19.76
CA LYS A 43 18.43 7.62 18.84
C LYS A 43 18.11 8.65 17.74
N PRO A 44 17.84 9.91 18.12
CA PRO A 44 17.50 10.96 17.16
C PRO A 44 18.64 11.27 16.18
N GLU A 45 19.87 10.91 16.52
CA GLU A 45 21.03 11.03 15.63
C GLU A 45 21.01 10.06 14.44
N LEU A 46 20.14 9.03 14.47
CA LEU A 46 20.00 8.04 13.41
C LEU A 46 18.81 8.39 12.52
N ASP A 47 18.93 9.43 11.72
CA ASP A 47 17.86 9.98 10.87
C ASP A 47 17.69 9.30 9.49
N ASN A 48 18.62 8.40 9.13
CA ASN A 48 18.60 7.67 7.85
C ASN A 48 17.67 6.44 7.84
N GLY A 49 16.69 6.39 8.74
CA GLY A 49 15.62 5.38 8.75
C GLY A 49 16.10 3.96 9.01
N VAL A 50 15.49 3.00 8.30
CA VAL A 50 15.71 1.54 8.50
C VAL A 50 17.18 1.16 8.37
N TYR A 51 17.91 1.76 7.43
CA TYR A 51 19.34 1.54 7.24
C TYR A 51 20.14 1.86 8.50
N ALA A 52 19.94 3.06 9.06
CA ALA A 52 20.73 3.54 10.21
C ALA A 52 20.47 2.66 11.44
N TYR A 53 19.23 2.29 11.69
CA TYR A 53 18.89 1.42 12.82
C TYR A 53 19.46 0.01 12.66
N ALA A 54 19.35 -0.58 11.47
CA ALA A 54 19.91 -1.90 11.20
C ALA A 54 21.44 -1.91 11.30
N ARG A 55 22.10 -0.87 10.77
CA ARG A 55 23.54 -0.71 10.84
C ARG A 55 24.04 -0.55 12.29
N ALA A 56 23.37 0.29 13.06
CA ALA A 56 23.75 0.56 14.46
C ALA A 56 23.54 -0.66 15.38
N GLY A 57 22.54 -1.50 15.09
CA GLY A 57 22.23 -2.69 15.88
C GLY A 57 22.98 -3.96 15.47
N PHE A 58 23.24 -4.13 14.18
CA PHE A 58 23.70 -5.42 13.61
C PHE A 58 24.92 -5.29 12.69
N GLY A 59 25.46 -4.07 12.52
CA GLY A 59 26.65 -3.79 11.73
C GLY A 59 26.37 -3.52 10.25
N ASP A 60 27.46 -3.22 9.51
CA ASP A 60 27.40 -2.71 8.13
C ASP A 60 26.72 -3.66 7.16
N TYR A 61 26.93 -4.95 7.28
CA TYR A 61 26.33 -5.97 6.39
C TYR A 61 24.81 -5.98 6.49
N MET A 62 24.28 -5.98 7.70
CA MET A 62 22.83 -5.98 7.92
C MET A 62 22.21 -4.63 7.55
N GLY A 63 22.92 -3.53 7.78
CA GLY A 63 22.52 -2.21 7.31
C GLY A 63 22.37 -2.18 5.79
N PHE A 64 23.39 -2.64 5.06
CA PHE A 64 23.35 -2.70 3.61
C PHE A 64 22.20 -3.58 3.10
N ASN A 65 22.04 -4.80 3.62
CA ASN A 65 20.95 -5.69 3.22
C ASN A 65 19.56 -5.08 3.49
N SER A 66 19.40 -4.39 4.61
CA SER A 66 18.16 -3.68 4.94
C SER A 66 17.83 -2.58 3.93
N ALA A 67 18.82 -1.75 3.58
CA ALA A 67 18.67 -0.69 2.58
C ALA A 67 18.36 -1.26 1.20
N TRP A 68 19.10 -2.28 0.79
CA TRP A 68 18.94 -2.95 -0.50
C TRP A 68 17.56 -3.62 -0.63
N GLY A 69 17.16 -4.39 0.39
CA GLY A 69 15.85 -5.05 0.43
C GLY A 69 14.70 -4.04 0.40
N TYR A 70 14.83 -2.95 1.14
CA TYR A 70 13.84 -1.86 1.14
C TYR A 70 13.73 -1.20 -0.26
N TRP A 71 14.87 -0.88 -0.87
CA TRP A 71 14.90 -0.28 -2.20
C TRP A 71 14.27 -1.19 -3.25
N LEU A 72 14.63 -2.47 -3.26
CA LEU A 72 14.09 -3.45 -4.20
C LEU A 72 12.58 -3.67 -4.00
N SER A 73 12.14 -3.75 -2.74
CA SER A 73 10.72 -3.86 -2.40
C SER A 73 9.92 -2.64 -2.86
N ALA A 74 10.46 -1.44 -2.67
CA ALA A 74 9.84 -0.20 -3.12
C ALA A 74 9.75 -0.13 -4.66
N LEU A 75 10.80 -0.58 -5.37
CA LEU A 75 10.82 -0.61 -6.83
C LEU A 75 9.75 -1.55 -7.38
N ILE A 76 9.69 -2.79 -6.89
CA ILE A 76 8.69 -3.78 -7.31
C ILE A 76 7.29 -3.31 -6.95
N GLY A 77 7.11 -2.75 -5.75
CA GLY A 77 5.84 -2.22 -5.28
C GLY A 77 5.33 -1.09 -6.17
N ASN A 78 6.18 -0.15 -6.57
CA ASN A 78 5.80 0.94 -7.47
C ASN A 78 5.33 0.44 -8.84
N VAL A 79 5.99 -0.57 -9.40
CA VAL A 79 5.54 -1.20 -10.65
C VAL A 79 4.16 -1.81 -10.46
N GLY A 80 3.95 -2.56 -9.37
CA GLY A 80 2.66 -3.16 -9.05
C GLY A 80 1.54 -2.13 -8.92
N TYR A 81 1.78 -1.01 -8.25
CA TYR A 81 0.81 0.08 -8.12
C TYR A 81 0.49 0.75 -9.46
N LEU A 82 1.46 0.94 -10.35
CA LEU A 82 1.24 1.50 -11.67
C LEU A 82 0.41 0.57 -12.55
N VAL A 83 0.70 -0.72 -12.53
CA VAL A 83 -0.10 -1.74 -13.26
C VAL A 83 -1.53 -1.77 -12.72
N LEU A 84 -1.73 -1.74 -11.41
CA LEU A 84 -3.05 -1.68 -10.78
C LEU A 84 -3.81 -0.42 -11.18
N LEU A 85 -3.13 0.73 -11.20
CA LEU A 85 -3.71 2.00 -11.62
C LEU A 85 -4.19 1.93 -13.08
N MET A 86 -3.32 1.46 -13.99
CA MET A 86 -3.67 1.32 -15.41
C MET A 86 -4.79 0.30 -15.62
N SER A 87 -4.78 -0.82 -14.93
CA SER A 87 -5.85 -1.83 -14.96
C SER A 87 -7.19 -1.26 -14.47
N THR A 88 -7.17 -0.39 -13.47
CA THR A 88 -8.38 0.29 -12.97
C THR A 88 -8.94 1.27 -14.00
N ILE A 89 -8.07 2.06 -14.64
CA ILE A 89 -8.44 2.97 -15.73
C ILE A 89 -8.94 2.16 -16.94
N GLY A 90 -8.40 0.96 -17.16
CA GLY A 90 -8.81 0.03 -18.22
C GLY A 90 -10.28 -0.38 -18.18
N LYS A 91 -10.91 -0.29 -17.00
CA LYS A 91 -12.37 -0.53 -16.88
C LYS A 91 -13.20 0.57 -17.54
N PHE A 92 -12.67 1.77 -17.68
CA PHE A 92 -13.32 2.89 -18.36
C PHE A 92 -12.81 3.08 -19.79
N LEU A 93 -11.55 2.76 -20.03
CA LEU A 93 -10.86 2.89 -21.31
C LEU A 93 -10.24 1.55 -21.71
N PRO A 94 -10.86 0.76 -22.59
CA PRO A 94 -10.40 -0.59 -22.94
C PRO A 94 -8.97 -0.69 -23.47
N ILE A 95 -8.40 0.43 -23.96
CA ILE A 95 -7.02 0.50 -24.43
C ILE A 95 -5.98 0.15 -23.33
N PHE A 96 -6.37 0.29 -22.05
CA PHE A 96 -5.53 -0.01 -20.87
C PHE A 96 -5.92 -1.33 -20.18
N GLU A 97 -6.76 -2.14 -20.81
CA GLU A 97 -7.23 -3.40 -20.23
C GLU A 97 -6.06 -4.29 -19.80
N GLY A 98 -6.15 -4.86 -18.58
CA GLY A 98 -5.08 -5.67 -17.99
C GLY A 98 -3.89 -4.88 -17.43
N GLY A 99 -3.78 -3.56 -17.68
CA GLY A 99 -2.76 -2.69 -17.11
C GLY A 99 -1.33 -2.87 -17.63
N ASN A 100 -1.12 -3.81 -18.57
CA ASN A 100 0.19 -4.15 -19.14
C ASN A 100 0.25 -3.99 -20.67
N THR A 101 -0.72 -3.32 -21.27
CA THR A 101 -0.71 -2.98 -22.69
C THR A 101 0.36 -1.91 -22.98
N LEU A 102 0.84 -1.83 -24.24
CA LEU A 102 1.84 -0.84 -24.61
C LEU A 102 1.41 0.61 -24.27
N PRO A 103 0.17 1.06 -24.55
CA PRO A 103 -0.29 2.36 -24.10
C PRO A 103 -0.29 2.53 -22.58
N ALA A 104 -0.64 1.48 -21.83
CA ALA A 104 -0.60 1.52 -20.36
C ALA A 104 0.81 1.73 -19.84
N ILE A 105 1.80 1.02 -20.40
CA ILE A 105 3.21 1.16 -20.03
C ILE A 105 3.72 2.57 -20.32
N ILE A 106 3.38 3.14 -21.47
CA ILE A 106 3.79 4.50 -21.84
C ILE A 106 3.22 5.51 -20.84
N VAL A 107 1.90 5.46 -20.57
CA VAL A 107 1.25 6.39 -19.64
C VAL A 107 1.78 6.20 -18.21
N ALA A 108 1.96 4.97 -17.75
CA ALA A 108 2.55 4.68 -16.44
C ALA A 108 3.98 5.25 -16.33
N SER A 109 4.79 5.10 -17.38
CA SER A 109 6.14 5.67 -17.43
C SER A 109 6.13 7.19 -17.37
N VAL A 110 5.25 7.85 -18.11
CA VAL A 110 5.08 9.32 -18.04
C VAL A 110 4.70 9.76 -16.63
N LEU A 111 3.76 9.07 -15.97
CA LEU A 111 3.37 9.37 -14.59
C LEU A 111 4.53 9.20 -13.61
N LEU A 112 5.34 8.15 -13.79
CA LEU A 112 6.53 7.92 -12.97
C LEU A 112 7.55 9.05 -13.14
N TRP A 113 7.83 9.46 -14.38
CA TRP A 113 8.74 10.57 -14.64
C TRP A 113 8.21 11.90 -14.12
N LEU A 114 6.90 12.17 -14.23
CA LEU A 114 6.29 13.36 -13.63
C LEU A 114 6.48 13.39 -12.11
N ASN A 115 6.23 12.28 -11.43
CA ASN A 115 6.50 12.17 -9.98
C ASN A 115 7.98 12.41 -9.66
N HIS A 116 8.89 11.86 -10.44
CA HIS A 116 10.33 12.05 -10.26
C HIS A 116 10.72 13.53 -10.40
N LEU A 117 10.22 14.20 -11.43
CA LEU A 117 10.44 15.64 -11.65
C LEU A 117 9.88 16.50 -10.50
N LEU A 118 8.73 16.12 -9.94
CA LEU A 118 8.14 16.81 -8.78
C LEU A 118 9.04 16.70 -7.55
N ILE A 119 9.61 15.51 -7.31
CA ILE A 119 10.52 15.28 -6.18
C ILE A 119 11.81 16.11 -6.34
N ILE A 120 12.35 16.19 -7.55
CA ILE A 120 13.55 17.01 -7.85
C ILE A 120 13.29 18.50 -7.60
N LYS A 121 12.08 18.98 -7.87
CA LYS A 121 11.71 20.39 -7.62
C LYS A 121 11.60 20.78 -6.15
N GLY A 122 11.59 19.82 -5.26
CA GLY A 122 11.66 20.02 -3.82
C GLY A 122 10.71 19.13 -3.01
N ILE A 123 11.19 18.72 -1.86
CA ILE A 123 10.49 17.83 -0.92
C ILE A 123 9.14 18.42 -0.46
N GLN A 124 9.05 19.75 -0.32
CA GLN A 124 7.83 20.41 0.12
C GLN A 124 6.65 20.20 -0.84
N THR A 125 6.89 20.28 -2.15
CA THR A 125 5.87 20.03 -3.18
C THR A 125 5.44 18.56 -3.18
N ALA A 126 6.39 17.64 -3.06
CA ALA A 126 6.11 16.20 -2.96
C ALA A 126 5.29 15.87 -1.70
N THR A 127 5.59 16.49 -0.55
CA THR A 127 4.85 16.31 0.69
C THR A 127 3.43 16.82 0.58
N LEU A 128 3.20 17.97 -0.05
CA LEU A 128 1.87 18.52 -0.27
C LEU A 128 1.00 17.61 -1.13
N ILE A 129 1.55 17.10 -2.25
CA ILE A 129 0.86 16.15 -3.12
C ILE A 129 0.57 14.84 -2.35
N ASN A 130 1.52 14.34 -1.58
CA ASN A 130 1.30 13.14 -0.76
C ASN A 130 0.20 13.35 0.28
N THR A 131 0.10 14.52 0.89
CA THR A 131 -0.98 14.86 1.83
C THR A 131 -2.34 14.89 1.14
N ILE A 132 -2.44 15.57 0.00
CA ILE A 132 -3.68 15.62 -0.79
C ILE A 132 -4.13 14.21 -1.21
N THR A 133 -3.22 13.41 -1.74
CA THR A 133 -3.54 12.03 -2.15
C THR A 133 -3.90 11.14 -0.97
N THR A 134 -3.32 11.38 0.20
CA THR A 134 -3.67 10.66 1.43
C THR A 134 -5.09 10.99 1.87
N ILE A 135 -5.47 12.25 1.89
CA ILE A 135 -6.84 12.68 2.20
C ILE A 135 -7.81 12.09 1.15
N ALA A 136 -7.47 12.20 -0.13
CA ALA A 136 -8.30 11.70 -1.22
C ALA A 136 -8.58 10.20 -1.16
N LYS A 137 -7.66 9.38 -0.63
CA LYS A 137 -7.90 7.93 -0.45
C LYS A 137 -8.58 7.59 0.88
N ILE A 138 -8.37 8.38 1.93
CA ILE A 138 -8.99 8.15 3.24
C ILE A 138 -10.48 8.44 3.20
N VAL A 139 -10.90 9.54 2.57
CA VAL A 139 -12.32 9.96 2.51
C VAL A 139 -13.24 8.87 1.92
N PRO A 140 -12.95 8.27 0.75
CA PRO A 140 -13.78 7.17 0.23
C PRO A 140 -13.81 5.94 1.12
N ILE A 141 -12.70 5.61 1.80
CA ILE A 141 -12.65 4.46 2.71
C ILE A 141 -13.60 4.67 3.89
N PHE A 142 -13.53 5.83 4.55
CA PHE A 142 -14.44 6.14 5.66
C PHE A 142 -15.90 6.26 5.21
N ALA A 143 -16.15 6.85 4.02
CA ALA A 143 -17.48 6.89 3.44
C ALA A 143 -18.02 5.46 3.19
N PHE A 144 -17.20 4.58 2.64
CA PHE A 144 -17.58 3.18 2.42
C PHE A 144 -17.87 2.47 3.74
N ILE A 145 -17.01 2.62 4.76
CA ILE A 145 -17.22 2.03 6.09
C ILE A 145 -18.54 2.54 6.71
N ALA A 146 -18.79 3.85 6.62
CA ALA A 146 -20.03 4.43 7.13
C ALA A 146 -21.25 3.86 6.40
N ILE A 147 -21.26 3.85 5.07
CA ILE A 147 -22.36 3.29 4.27
C ILE A 147 -22.56 1.80 4.59
N ALA A 148 -21.48 1.03 4.70
CA ALA A 148 -21.55 -0.38 5.06
C ALA A 148 -22.12 -0.59 6.47
N ALA A 149 -21.74 0.25 7.44
CA ALA A 149 -22.27 0.19 8.80
C ALA A 149 -23.77 0.51 8.88
N PHE A 150 -24.23 1.50 8.10
CA PHE A 150 -25.68 1.83 8.02
C PHE A 150 -26.50 0.82 7.22
N GLY A 151 -25.88 0.20 6.19
CA GLY A 151 -26.51 -0.82 5.37
C GLY A 151 -26.42 -2.25 5.93
N PHE A 152 -25.81 -2.42 7.10
CA PHE A 152 -25.62 -3.73 7.69
C PHE A 152 -26.94 -4.23 8.30
N HIS A 153 -27.55 -5.25 7.65
CA HIS A 153 -28.73 -5.93 8.14
C HIS A 153 -28.34 -7.30 8.67
N TYR A 154 -28.59 -7.56 9.95
CA TYR A 154 -28.30 -8.84 10.60
C TYR A 154 -29.02 -10.03 9.96
N ASP A 155 -30.14 -9.79 9.29
CA ASP A 155 -30.95 -10.83 8.67
C ASP A 155 -30.35 -11.46 7.41
N LEU A 156 -29.20 -10.93 6.95
CA LEU A 156 -28.49 -11.43 5.75
C LEU A 156 -27.34 -12.39 6.07
N PHE A 157 -26.99 -12.55 7.35
CA PHE A 157 -25.97 -13.44 7.85
C PHE A 157 -26.57 -14.55 8.71
#